data_02985f809609f26d5aea567525149f5e
#
_entry.id   02985f809609f26d5aea567525149f5e
#
_cell.length_a   1.000
_cell.length_b   1.000
_cell.length_c   1.000
_cell.angle_alpha   90.00
_cell.angle_beta   90.00
_cell.angle_gamma   90.00
#
_symmetry.space_group_name_H-M   'P 1'
#
loop_
_entity.id
_entity.type
_entity.pdbx_description
1 polymer ?
#
loop_
_entity_poly.entity_id
_entity_poly.type
_entity_poly.pdbx_seq_one_letter_code
_entity_poly.pdbx_strand_id
1 'polypeptide(L)'
;LLECSADRFKALVEAYTWFNPHLTLRGVWFGREFINVKATNPNWEKWRPRDPTSPHWYDESRLQRYLAAHVARDRDLGQHRTVRAFIAEFRGLSGTAVGRKILTEVGCSHQSLAQFFGVEQVNREGVAKLLIAMRKHSRPVAPKHLGVIGVEHLRQRFLAAGGNIDTFKYQCRKGMTSDNIPYIVEFVFGLHQSGLSQDGIRCVSRKFVTGANWSAGISNPFRAFGSTGEGLESTLAKVRANATAPVICALHLASAYIQYADRGKSSIILTDNAEQPND
;
A
#
# COMPACT_ATOMS: atom_id res chain seq x y z
N LEU A 1 -20.57 25.12 7.36
CA LEU A 1 -19.53 24.21 7.93
C LEU A 1 -19.97 22.74 7.94
N LEU A 2 -21.22 22.43 8.36
CA LEU A 2 -21.72 21.04 8.40
C LEU A 2 -21.90 20.42 7.01
N GLU A 3 -22.37 21.14 6.01
CA GLU A 3 -22.54 20.67 4.64
C GLU A 3 -21.19 20.32 3.99
N CYS A 4 -20.19 21.17 4.14
CA CYS A 4 -18.84 20.91 3.64
C CYS A 4 -18.21 19.65 4.28
N SER A 5 -18.51 19.38 5.55
CA SER A 5 -18.06 18.19 6.26
C SER A 5 -18.78 16.93 5.76
N ALA A 6 -20.07 17.03 5.45
CA ALA A 6 -20.86 15.92 4.90
C ALA A 6 -20.36 15.48 3.54
N ASP A 7 -20.09 16.43 2.64
CA ASP A 7 -19.61 16.13 1.27
C ASP A 7 -18.21 15.52 1.29
N ARG A 8 -17.33 16.02 2.16
CA ARG A 8 -16.00 15.41 2.35
C ARG A 8 -16.09 13.99 2.90
N PHE A 9 -16.98 13.74 3.86
CA PHE A 9 -17.21 12.41 4.40
C PHE A 9 -17.75 11.47 3.33
N LYS A 10 -18.78 11.89 2.58
CA LYS A 10 -19.36 11.09 1.49
C LYS A 10 -18.33 10.76 0.41
N ALA A 11 -17.54 11.75 0.00
CA ALA A 11 -16.47 11.56 -0.98
C ALA A 11 -15.40 10.57 -0.48
N LEU A 12 -15.02 10.63 0.79
CA LEU A 12 -14.09 9.69 1.38
C LEU A 12 -14.66 8.26 1.40
N VAL A 13 -15.90 8.11 1.83
CA VAL A 13 -16.59 6.81 1.85
C VAL A 13 -16.70 6.22 0.45
N GLU A 14 -17.06 7.03 -0.55
CA GLU A 14 -17.08 6.59 -1.95
C GLU A 14 -15.68 6.18 -2.43
N ALA A 15 -14.64 6.94 -2.08
CA ALA A 15 -13.27 6.67 -2.50
C ALA A 15 -12.76 5.30 -2.03
N TYR A 16 -13.21 4.80 -0.88
CA TYR A 16 -12.90 3.43 -0.43
C TYR A 16 -13.41 2.36 -1.41
N THR A 17 -14.50 2.60 -2.10
CA THR A 17 -15.05 1.65 -3.08
C THR A 17 -14.17 1.51 -4.32
N TRP A 18 -13.34 2.50 -4.64
CA TRP A 18 -12.40 2.45 -5.77
C TRP A 18 -11.25 1.48 -5.56
N PHE A 19 -10.84 1.29 -4.31
CA PHE A 19 -9.61 0.53 -4.01
C PHE A 19 -9.88 -0.80 -3.30
N ASN A 20 -11.15 -1.16 -3.09
CA ASN A 20 -11.52 -2.36 -2.36
C ASN A 20 -12.59 -3.17 -3.10
N PRO A 21 -12.21 -4.01 -4.09
CA PRO A 21 -13.14 -4.81 -4.89
C PRO A 21 -14.07 -5.72 -4.06
N HIS A 22 -13.62 -6.18 -2.90
CA HIS A 22 -14.37 -7.06 -2.00
C HIS A 22 -15.37 -6.33 -1.08
N LEU A 23 -15.37 -5.00 -1.13
CA LEU A 23 -16.18 -4.19 -0.22
C LEU A 23 -17.62 -4.07 -0.71
N THR A 24 -18.58 -4.55 0.10
CA THR A 24 -19.99 -4.14 0.00
C THR A 24 -20.21 -3.04 1.02
N LEU A 25 -20.64 -1.87 0.55
CA LEU A 25 -20.73 -0.65 1.34
C LEU A 25 -22.10 -0.02 1.23
N ARG A 26 -22.72 0.26 2.37
CA ARG A 26 -23.91 1.09 2.48
C ARG A 26 -23.63 2.26 3.41
N GLY A 27 -23.79 3.48 2.91
CA GLY A 27 -23.62 4.70 3.69
C GLY A 27 -24.93 5.43 3.91
N VAL A 28 -25.20 5.79 5.17
CA VAL A 28 -26.38 6.55 5.56
C VAL A 28 -25.90 7.81 6.31
N TRP A 29 -26.44 8.97 5.95
CA TRP A 29 -26.15 10.25 6.58
C TRP A 29 -27.47 10.91 7.00
N PHE A 30 -27.67 11.13 8.28
CA PHE A 30 -28.92 11.64 8.86
C PHE A 30 -30.18 10.94 8.33
N GLY A 31 -30.17 9.60 8.34
CA GLY A 31 -31.29 8.77 7.90
C GLY A 31 -31.47 8.64 6.36
N ARG A 32 -30.69 9.37 5.56
CA ARG A 32 -30.75 9.28 4.09
C ARG A 32 -29.58 8.44 3.56
N GLU A 33 -29.90 7.43 2.78
CA GLU A 33 -28.88 6.65 2.07
C GLU A 33 -28.22 7.53 1.00
N PHE A 34 -26.89 7.60 0.99
CA PHE A 34 -26.12 8.35 -0.02
C PHE A 34 -25.24 7.45 -0.87
N ILE A 35 -25.00 6.23 -0.44
CA ILE A 35 -24.23 5.24 -1.19
C ILE A 35 -24.68 3.83 -0.85
N ASN A 36 -24.81 2.99 -1.89
CA ASN A 36 -25.07 1.56 -1.75
C ASN A 36 -24.35 0.84 -2.89
N VAL A 37 -23.25 0.20 -2.57
CA VAL A 37 -22.34 -0.41 -3.55
C VAL A 37 -22.07 -1.84 -3.15
N LYS A 38 -22.30 -2.77 -4.08
CA LYS A 38 -21.95 -4.17 -3.91
C LYS A 38 -20.50 -4.43 -4.30
N ALA A 39 -19.89 -5.41 -3.66
CA ALA A 39 -18.58 -5.93 -4.02
C ALA A 39 -18.58 -6.38 -5.50
N THR A 40 -17.57 -5.98 -6.23
CA THR A 40 -17.37 -6.42 -7.63
C THR A 40 -16.63 -7.76 -7.69
N ASN A 41 -15.81 -8.05 -6.67
CA ASN A 41 -15.14 -9.32 -6.49
C ASN A 41 -15.07 -9.66 -4.99
N PRO A 42 -16.06 -10.37 -4.43
CA PRO A 42 -16.09 -10.72 -3.00
C PRO A 42 -14.88 -11.53 -2.52
N ASN A 43 -14.27 -12.31 -3.42
CA ASN A 43 -13.13 -13.17 -3.10
C ASN A 43 -11.77 -12.49 -3.35
N TRP A 44 -11.76 -11.18 -3.66
CA TRP A 44 -10.53 -10.44 -3.86
C TRP A 44 -9.75 -10.31 -2.54
N GLU A 45 -8.46 -10.62 -2.60
CA GLU A 45 -7.57 -10.55 -1.45
C GLU A 45 -6.45 -9.52 -1.67
N LYS A 46 -6.09 -8.87 -0.58
CA LYS A 46 -4.97 -7.94 -0.48
C LYS A 46 -3.99 -8.43 0.57
N TRP A 47 -2.73 -8.04 0.43
CA TRP A 47 -1.77 -8.21 1.50
C TRP A 47 -2.21 -7.44 2.76
N ARG A 48 -2.11 -8.07 3.91
CA ARG A 48 -2.50 -7.53 5.21
C ARG A 48 -1.30 -7.46 6.14
N PRO A 49 -1.25 -6.54 7.11
CA PRO A 49 -0.16 -6.47 8.10
C PRO A 49 0.06 -7.76 8.91
N ARG A 50 -0.95 -8.63 9.00
CA ARG A 50 -0.87 -9.95 9.64
C ARG A 50 -0.31 -11.06 8.75
N ASP A 51 -0.21 -10.81 7.46
CA ASP A 51 0.33 -11.79 6.53
C ASP A 51 1.85 -11.89 6.75
N PRO A 52 2.48 -13.07 6.50
CA PRO A 52 3.89 -13.26 6.72
C PRO A 52 4.74 -12.19 6.02
N THR A 53 5.59 -11.52 6.78
CA THR A 53 6.55 -10.53 6.26
C THR A 53 7.69 -11.23 5.50
N SER A 54 8.52 -10.46 4.78
CA SER A 54 9.65 -10.99 4.03
C SER A 54 10.97 -10.46 4.59
N PRO A 55 12.03 -11.27 4.73
CA PRO A 55 13.33 -10.77 5.16
C PRO A 55 13.94 -9.80 4.14
N HIS A 56 13.50 -9.84 2.89
CA HIS A 56 13.96 -8.93 1.85
C HIS A 56 13.45 -7.48 2.04
N TRP A 57 12.46 -7.25 2.90
CA TRP A 57 11.91 -5.91 3.18
C TRP A 57 12.58 -5.17 4.32
N TYR A 58 13.58 -5.78 4.95
CA TYR A 58 14.29 -5.23 6.10
C TYR A 58 15.74 -4.94 5.74
N ASP A 59 16.23 -3.78 6.06
CA ASP A 59 17.65 -3.54 6.33
C ASP A 59 17.99 -3.97 7.77
N GLU A 60 19.27 -3.93 8.13
CA GLU A 60 19.73 -4.33 9.47
C GLU A 60 19.07 -3.51 10.58
N SER A 61 18.95 -2.20 10.39
CA SER A 61 18.35 -1.30 11.38
C SER A 61 16.87 -1.57 11.57
N ARG A 62 16.12 -1.84 10.48
CA ARG A 62 14.71 -2.20 10.55
C ARG A 62 14.51 -3.57 11.22
N LEU A 63 15.33 -4.57 10.87
CA LEU A 63 15.26 -5.88 11.51
C LEU A 63 15.59 -5.78 12.99
N GLN A 64 16.63 -5.01 13.37
CA GLN A 64 16.98 -4.77 14.76
C GLN A 64 15.81 -4.16 15.55
N ARG A 65 15.13 -3.14 15.01
CA ARG A 65 13.96 -2.53 15.65
C ARG A 65 12.78 -3.51 15.76
N TYR A 66 12.59 -4.34 14.76
CA TYR A 66 11.55 -5.37 14.76
C TYR A 66 11.83 -6.43 15.83
N LEU A 67 13.07 -6.92 15.94
CA LEU A 67 13.53 -7.83 17.00
C LEU A 67 13.34 -7.21 18.39
N ALA A 68 13.75 -5.95 18.58
CA ALA A 68 13.58 -5.24 19.84
C ALA A 68 12.11 -5.17 20.28
N ALA A 69 11.21 -4.89 19.34
CA ALA A 69 9.76 -4.84 19.61
C ALA A 69 9.21 -6.21 20.03
N HIS A 70 9.66 -7.29 19.39
CA HIS A 70 9.29 -8.66 19.78
C HIS A 70 9.82 -9.04 21.15
N VAL A 71 11.09 -8.73 21.45
CA VAL A 71 11.71 -9.02 22.76
C VAL A 71 10.99 -8.25 23.86
N ALA A 72 10.66 -6.97 23.65
CA ALA A 72 9.92 -6.16 24.61
C ALA A 72 8.54 -6.75 24.89
N ARG A 73 7.80 -7.07 23.81
CA ARG A 73 6.47 -7.69 23.92
C ARG A 73 6.50 -9.03 24.65
N ASP A 74 7.46 -9.91 24.30
CA ASP A 74 7.61 -11.23 24.92
C ASP A 74 7.90 -11.09 26.42
N ARG A 75 8.74 -10.11 26.81
CA ARG A 75 9.00 -9.79 28.21
C ARG A 75 7.74 -9.33 28.94
N ASP A 76 6.97 -8.43 28.35
CA ASP A 76 5.76 -7.87 28.95
C ASP A 76 4.67 -8.96 29.13
N LEU A 77 4.66 -9.98 28.25
CA LEU A 77 3.73 -11.13 28.30
C LEU A 77 4.28 -12.35 29.06
N GLY A 78 5.51 -12.28 29.60
CA GLY A 78 6.17 -13.42 30.23
C GLY A 78 6.45 -14.59 29.29
N GLN A 79 6.59 -14.34 27.99
CA GLN A 79 6.82 -15.35 26.96
C GLN A 79 8.32 -15.47 26.62
N HIS A 80 8.73 -16.70 26.25
CA HIS A 80 10.09 -17.00 25.82
C HIS A 80 10.11 -17.54 24.40
N ARG A 81 10.04 -16.62 23.43
CA ARG A 81 10.11 -17.00 22.02
C ARG A 81 11.51 -17.43 21.64
N THR A 82 11.62 -18.47 20.84
CA THR A 82 12.91 -18.90 20.26
C THR A 82 13.20 -18.14 18.98
N VAL A 83 14.50 -18.05 18.61
CA VAL A 83 14.90 -17.51 17.28
C VAL A 83 14.23 -18.27 16.15
N ARG A 84 14.05 -19.58 16.30
CA ARG A 84 13.34 -20.42 15.34
C ARG A 84 11.89 -19.99 15.14
N ALA A 85 11.16 -19.73 16.22
CA ALA A 85 9.77 -19.27 16.14
C ALA A 85 9.66 -17.92 15.47
N PHE A 86 10.60 -17.02 15.74
CA PHE A 86 10.68 -15.73 15.05
C PHE A 86 10.94 -15.86 13.54
N ILE A 87 11.91 -16.69 13.12
CA ILE A 87 12.20 -16.95 11.71
C ILE A 87 10.99 -17.52 10.99
N ALA A 88 10.23 -18.40 11.63
CA ALA A 88 9.06 -19.06 11.05
C ALA A 88 7.90 -18.10 10.70
N GLU A 89 7.88 -16.89 11.25
CA GLU A 89 6.92 -15.82 10.93
C GLU A 89 7.17 -15.20 9.55
N PHE A 90 8.36 -15.42 8.98
CA PHE A 90 8.70 -14.86 7.67
C PHE A 90 8.29 -15.79 6.52
N ARG A 91 7.85 -15.16 5.44
CA ARG A 91 7.39 -15.87 4.24
C ARG A 91 8.47 -16.76 3.67
N GLY A 92 8.13 -18.03 3.48
CA GLY A 92 9.05 -19.03 2.95
C GLY A 92 10.02 -19.64 3.97
N LEU A 93 9.99 -19.20 5.24
CA LEU A 93 10.88 -19.66 6.29
C LEU A 93 10.20 -20.48 7.40
N SER A 94 8.91 -20.80 7.27
CA SER A 94 8.16 -21.60 8.24
C SER A 94 8.57 -23.10 8.27
N GLY A 95 9.25 -23.58 7.21
CA GLY A 95 9.69 -24.98 7.10
C GLY A 95 10.78 -25.37 8.09
N THR A 96 10.64 -26.53 8.73
CA THR A 96 11.59 -27.03 9.74
C THR A 96 13.02 -27.17 9.22
N ALA A 97 13.20 -27.68 8.00
CA ALA A 97 14.50 -27.88 7.40
C ALA A 97 15.21 -26.55 7.08
N VAL A 98 14.46 -25.57 6.58
CA VAL A 98 14.98 -24.23 6.27
C VAL A 98 15.36 -23.49 7.56
N GLY A 99 14.49 -23.52 8.56
CA GLY A 99 14.77 -22.92 9.86
C GLY A 99 16.04 -23.50 10.50
N ARG A 100 16.23 -24.83 10.45
CA ARG A 100 17.42 -25.50 10.97
C ARG A 100 18.70 -25.03 10.26
N LYS A 101 18.67 -24.94 8.92
CA LYS A 101 19.82 -24.45 8.14
C LYS A 101 20.23 -23.04 8.55
N ILE A 102 19.27 -22.13 8.67
CA ILE A 102 19.52 -20.74 9.09
C ILE A 102 20.12 -20.70 10.50
N LEU A 103 19.51 -21.41 11.46
CA LEU A 103 19.98 -21.43 12.85
C LEU A 103 21.40 -21.98 12.98
N THR A 104 21.76 -23.02 12.21
CA THR A 104 23.09 -23.59 12.17
C THR A 104 24.10 -22.63 11.56
N GLU A 105 23.74 -21.97 10.46
CA GLU A 105 24.60 -21.01 9.75
C GLU A 105 24.90 -19.78 10.64
N VAL A 106 23.93 -19.34 11.44
CA VAL A 106 24.08 -18.19 12.37
C VAL A 106 24.67 -18.61 13.73
N GLY A 107 24.64 -19.88 14.08
CA GLY A 107 25.14 -20.38 15.37
C GLY A 107 24.18 -20.12 16.55
N CYS A 108 22.86 -20.06 16.32
CA CYS A 108 21.87 -19.70 17.33
C CYS A 108 20.76 -20.78 17.55
N SER A 109 21.10 -22.05 17.34
CA SER A 109 20.14 -23.16 17.28
C SER A 109 19.27 -23.37 18.55
N HIS A 110 19.74 -22.97 19.71
CA HIS A 110 19.06 -23.20 21.00
C HIS A 110 18.76 -21.91 21.77
N GLN A 111 18.98 -20.76 21.16
CA GLN A 111 18.79 -19.48 21.83
C GLN A 111 17.33 -19.02 21.84
N SER A 112 16.91 -18.40 22.95
CA SER A 112 15.73 -17.56 22.95
C SER A 112 15.99 -16.28 22.16
N LEU A 113 14.93 -15.62 21.71
CA LEU A 113 15.05 -14.37 20.95
C LEU A 113 15.73 -13.28 21.77
N ALA A 114 15.44 -13.21 23.08
CA ALA A 114 16.06 -12.25 24.01
C ALA A 114 17.57 -12.51 24.19
N GLN A 115 17.98 -13.77 24.35
CA GLN A 115 19.40 -14.15 24.45
C GLN A 115 20.16 -13.82 23.16
N PHE A 116 19.57 -14.13 22.00
CA PHE A 116 20.16 -13.83 20.71
C PHE A 116 20.31 -12.33 20.47
N PHE A 117 19.28 -11.57 20.78
CA PHE A 117 19.25 -10.12 20.57
C PHE A 117 20.23 -9.38 21.51
N GLY A 118 20.37 -9.87 22.76
CA GLY A 118 21.19 -9.24 23.79
C GLY A 118 20.51 -8.00 24.38
N VAL A 119 19.92 -8.14 25.57
CA VAL A 119 19.10 -7.07 26.18
C VAL A 119 19.98 -5.92 26.69
N GLU A 120 21.17 -6.24 27.25
CA GLU A 120 22.11 -5.24 27.76
C GLU A 120 23.00 -4.65 26.65
N GLN A 121 23.47 -5.51 25.76
CA GLN A 121 24.24 -5.10 24.59
C GLN A 121 23.73 -5.77 23.34
N VAL A 122 23.18 -4.97 22.42
CA VAL A 122 22.57 -5.47 21.19
C VAL A 122 23.60 -6.18 20.31
N ASN A 123 23.31 -7.42 19.97
CA ASN A 123 24.10 -8.26 19.09
C ASN A 123 23.92 -7.88 17.61
N ARG A 124 24.48 -6.73 17.21
CA ARG A 124 24.33 -6.20 15.84
C ARG A 124 24.88 -7.16 14.78
N GLU A 125 26.04 -7.76 15.04
CA GLU A 125 26.66 -8.71 14.12
C GLU A 125 25.81 -9.96 13.92
N GLY A 126 25.23 -10.51 14.99
CA GLY A 126 24.31 -11.63 14.92
C GLY A 126 23.04 -11.29 14.13
N VAL A 127 22.48 -10.08 14.32
CA VAL A 127 21.31 -9.60 13.57
C VAL A 127 21.62 -9.48 12.08
N ALA A 128 22.79 -8.93 11.71
CA ALA A 128 23.21 -8.85 10.31
C ALA A 128 23.39 -10.24 9.69
N LYS A 129 24.08 -11.17 10.37
CA LYS A 129 24.24 -12.56 9.93
C LYS A 129 22.87 -13.26 9.76
N LEU A 130 21.95 -13.04 10.70
CA LEU A 130 20.61 -13.61 10.63
C LEU A 130 19.85 -13.11 9.39
N LEU A 131 19.89 -11.79 9.12
CA LEU A 131 19.24 -11.22 7.95
C LEU A 131 19.79 -11.79 6.65
N ILE A 132 21.12 -11.89 6.53
CA ILE A 132 21.79 -12.46 5.35
C ILE A 132 21.36 -13.92 5.15
N ALA A 133 21.38 -14.74 6.21
CA ALA A 133 20.99 -16.13 6.14
C ALA A 133 19.50 -16.30 5.77
N MET A 134 18.62 -15.48 6.36
CA MET A 134 17.18 -15.49 6.04
C MET A 134 16.92 -15.13 4.57
N ARG A 135 17.60 -14.11 4.03
CA ARG A 135 17.51 -13.71 2.62
C ARG A 135 18.03 -14.81 1.69
N LYS A 136 19.16 -15.42 2.02
CA LYS A 136 19.76 -16.54 1.24
C LYS A 136 18.81 -17.73 1.11
N HIS A 137 18.06 -18.03 2.15
CA HIS A 137 17.16 -19.18 2.21
C HIS A 137 15.70 -18.86 1.88
N SER A 138 15.41 -17.65 1.37
CA SER A 138 14.08 -17.22 0.94
C SER A 138 14.14 -16.56 -0.44
N ARG A 139 12.95 -16.28 -1.00
CA ARG A 139 12.84 -15.55 -2.28
C ARG A 139 12.12 -14.23 -2.06
N PRO A 140 12.50 -13.17 -2.79
CA PRO A 140 11.73 -11.92 -2.81
C PRO A 140 10.27 -12.17 -3.13
N VAL A 141 9.38 -11.41 -2.51
CA VAL A 141 7.94 -11.52 -2.73
C VAL A 141 7.57 -10.80 -4.01
N ALA A 142 6.99 -11.52 -4.97
CA ALA A 142 6.56 -10.90 -6.21
C ALA A 142 5.42 -9.87 -5.96
N PRO A 143 5.39 -8.74 -6.68
CA PRO A 143 4.41 -7.67 -6.50
C PRO A 143 2.95 -8.15 -6.56
N LYS A 144 2.65 -9.16 -7.38
CA LYS A 144 1.29 -9.72 -7.51
C LYS A 144 0.66 -10.15 -6.18
N HIS A 145 1.47 -10.46 -5.17
CA HIS A 145 0.99 -10.86 -3.84
C HIS A 145 0.50 -9.69 -2.98
N LEU A 146 0.72 -8.45 -3.40
CA LEU A 146 0.15 -7.30 -2.73
C LEU A 146 -1.37 -7.19 -2.96
N GLY A 147 -1.87 -7.71 -4.08
CA GLY A 147 -3.26 -7.57 -4.53
C GLY A 147 -3.42 -6.50 -5.60
N VAL A 148 -3.81 -6.91 -6.79
CA VAL A 148 -4.13 -6.02 -7.92
C VAL A 148 -5.62 -5.72 -7.86
N ILE A 149 -6.00 -4.46 -7.92
CA ILE A 149 -7.41 -4.05 -7.97
C ILE A 149 -8.04 -4.54 -9.27
N GLY A 150 -7.37 -4.25 -10.38
CA GLY A 150 -7.73 -4.76 -11.69
C GLY A 150 -8.66 -3.86 -12.50
N VAL A 151 -8.53 -4.01 -13.82
CA VAL A 151 -9.19 -3.16 -14.81
C VAL A 151 -10.71 -3.21 -14.73
N GLU A 152 -11.29 -4.39 -14.50
CA GLU A 152 -12.75 -4.56 -14.50
C GLU A 152 -13.41 -3.82 -13.34
N HIS A 153 -12.84 -3.93 -12.14
CA HIS A 153 -13.33 -3.19 -10.99
C HIS A 153 -13.21 -1.67 -11.21
N LEU A 154 -12.05 -1.21 -11.63
CA LEU A 154 -11.79 0.21 -11.85
C LEU A 154 -12.64 0.79 -12.99
N ARG A 155 -12.91 0.00 -14.04
CA ARG A 155 -13.85 0.36 -15.10
C ARG A 155 -15.26 0.57 -14.59
N GLN A 156 -15.75 -0.34 -13.73
CA GLN A 156 -17.07 -0.20 -13.12
C GLN A 156 -17.16 1.04 -12.23
N ARG A 157 -16.11 1.34 -11.46
CA ARG A 157 -16.07 2.58 -10.63
C ARG A 157 -16.01 3.83 -11.49
N PHE A 158 -15.24 3.79 -12.58
CA PHE A 158 -15.17 4.89 -13.55
C PHE A 158 -16.53 5.19 -14.19
N LEU A 159 -17.24 4.16 -14.65
CA LEU A 159 -18.60 4.31 -15.21
C LEU A 159 -19.61 4.82 -14.17
N ALA A 160 -19.58 4.26 -12.95
CA ALA A 160 -20.43 4.72 -11.84
C ALA A 160 -20.18 6.18 -11.46
N ALA A 161 -18.97 6.69 -11.72
CA ALA A 161 -18.60 8.08 -11.52
C ALA A 161 -18.99 9.00 -12.70
N GLY A 162 -19.70 8.49 -13.69
CA GLY A 162 -20.10 9.24 -14.88
C GLY A 162 -19.03 9.34 -15.97
N GLY A 163 -18.10 8.39 -16.01
CA GLY A 163 -17.05 8.34 -17.02
C GLY A 163 -17.56 7.86 -18.39
N ASN A 164 -17.00 8.43 -19.46
CA ASN A 164 -17.23 7.97 -20.83
C ASN A 164 -16.31 6.77 -21.12
N ILE A 165 -16.91 5.61 -21.37
CA ILE A 165 -16.19 4.35 -21.59
C ILE A 165 -15.20 4.40 -22.75
N ASP A 166 -15.51 5.14 -23.82
CA ASP A 166 -14.65 5.25 -25.00
C ASP A 166 -13.33 5.95 -24.71
N THR A 167 -13.29 6.73 -23.63
CA THR A 167 -12.10 7.47 -23.18
C THR A 167 -11.35 6.77 -22.05
N PHE A 168 -11.88 5.65 -21.54
CA PHE A 168 -11.31 4.92 -20.41
C PHE A 168 -9.89 4.41 -20.74
N LYS A 169 -8.94 4.79 -19.92
CA LYS A 169 -7.57 4.29 -19.95
C LYS A 169 -7.20 3.74 -18.58
N TYR A 170 -6.56 2.58 -18.59
CA TYR A 170 -6.05 1.93 -17.39
C TYR A 170 -4.59 1.53 -17.61
N GLN A 171 -3.78 1.79 -16.61
CA GLN A 171 -2.40 1.31 -16.55
C GLN A 171 -2.12 0.66 -15.21
N CYS A 172 -1.35 -0.42 -15.25
CA CYS A 172 -0.86 -1.12 -14.06
C CYS A 172 0.64 -1.34 -14.21
N ARG A 173 1.42 -0.78 -13.29
CA ARG A 173 2.85 -1.00 -13.17
C ARG A 173 3.14 -1.83 -11.94
N LYS A 174 3.94 -2.88 -12.08
CA LYS A 174 4.38 -3.77 -11.01
C LYS A 174 5.89 -3.76 -10.99
N GLY A 175 6.48 -3.54 -9.84
CA GLY A 175 7.92 -3.46 -9.73
C GLY A 175 8.44 -3.78 -8.34
N MET A 176 9.75 -3.67 -8.22
CA MET A 176 10.50 -3.78 -6.98
C MET A 176 11.34 -2.51 -6.84
N THR A 177 11.45 -1.98 -5.63
CA THR A 177 12.45 -0.95 -5.35
C THR A 177 13.86 -1.55 -5.30
N SER A 178 14.90 -0.72 -5.30
CA SER A 178 16.29 -1.14 -5.05
C SER A 178 16.44 -1.99 -3.78
N ASP A 179 15.61 -1.73 -2.77
CA ASP A 179 15.57 -2.46 -1.50
C ASP A 179 14.73 -3.76 -1.57
N ASN A 180 14.37 -4.25 -2.76
CA ASN A 180 13.50 -5.41 -2.96
C ASN A 180 12.12 -5.30 -2.32
N ILE A 181 11.58 -4.09 -2.19
CA ILE A 181 10.23 -3.86 -1.71
C ILE A 181 9.27 -3.86 -2.90
N PRO A 182 8.30 -4.79 -2.94
CA PRO A 182 7.35 -4.85 -4.05
C PRO A 182 6.39 -3.67 -4.01
N TYR A 183 6.03 -3.19 -5.20
CA TYR A 183 4.98 -2.21 -5.37
C TYR A 183 4.10 -2.48 -6.60
N ILE A 184 2.88 -1.97 -6.54
CA ILE A 184 1.93 -1.92 -7.66
C ILE A 184 1.39 -0.51 -7.72
N VAL A 185 1.44 0.09 -8.91
CA VAL A 185 0.77 1.36 -9.20
C VAL A 185 -0.32 1.08 -10.22
N GLU A 186 -1.54 1.47 -9.90
CA GLU A 186 -2.68 1.38 -10.82
C GLU A 186 -3.23 2.78 -11.06
N PHE A 187 -3.40 3.12 -12.31
CA PHE A 187 -3.86 4.43 -12.74
C PHE A 187 -5.02 4.31 -13.72
N VAL A 188 -6.06 5.10 -13.48
CA VAL A 188 -7.21 5.27 -14.36
C VAL A 188 -7.31 6.71 -14.79
N PHE A 189 -7.62 6.92 -16.06
CA PHE A 189 -7.86 8.23 -16.62
C PHE A 189 -8.96 8.14 -17.70
N GLY A 190 -9.80 9.15 -17.77
CA GLY A 190 -10.76 9.31 -18.84
C GLY A 190 -11.62 10.58 -18.66
N LEU A 191 -12.50 10.82 -19.60
CA LEU A 191 -13.36 11.99 -19.60
C LEU A 191 -14.72 11.66 -18.94
N HIS A 192 -15.35 12.66 -18.34
CA HIS A 192 -16.75 12.57 -17.98
C HIS A 192 -17.62 12.37 -19.23
N GLN A 193 -18.68 11.59 -19.13
CA GLN A 193 -19.65 11.46 -20.18
C GLN A 193 -20.34 12.81 -20.41
N SER A 194 -20.34 13.26 -21.66
CA SER A 194 -21.00 14.50 -22.04
C SER A 194 -22.51 14.31 -21.98
N GLY A 195 -23.15 14.80 -20.95
CA GLY A 195 -24.60 15.00 -20.89
C GLY A 195 -24.86 16.48 -20.79
N LEU A 196 -25.71 17.09 -21.53
CA LEU A 196 -26.16 18.48 -21.35
C LEU A 196 -26.99 18.52 -20.06
N SER A 197 -26.68 19.45 -19.14
CA SER A 197 -27.67 19.82 -18.12
C SER A 197 -28.82 20.53 -18.82
N GLN A 198 -30.03 20.50 -18.24
CA GLN A 198 -31.20 21.19 -18.82
C GLN A 198 -30.94 22.68 -19.07
N ASP A 199 -29.95 23.28 -18.42
CA ASP A 199 -29.60 24.70 -18.53
C ASP A 199 -28.39 24.98 -19.44
N GLY A 200 -27.88 23.97 -20.15
CA GLY A 200 -26.78 24.16 -21.13
C GLY A 200 -25.40 24.51 -20.57
N ILE A 201 -25.28 24.72 -19.26
CA ILE A 201 -24.02 25.06 -18.58
C ILE A 201 -23.55 23.87 -17.76
N ARG A 202 -22.41 23.29 -18.16
CA ARG A 202 -21.74 22.25 -17.40
C ARG A 202 -20.53 22.78 -16.68
N CYS A 203 -20.59 22.74 -15.37
CA CYS A 203 -19.41 22.76 -14.53
C CYS A 203 -19.13 21.32 -14.05
N VAL A 204 -18.57 20.48 -14.92
CA VAL A 204 -18.03 19.18 -14.49
C VAL A 204 -16.58 19.41 -14.09
N SER A 205 -16.33 19.46 -12.80
CA SER A 205 -14.97 19.54 -12.27
C SER A 205 -14.30 18.16 -12.30
N ARG A 206 -12.97 18.16 -12.26
CA ARG A 206 -12.18 16.94 -12.18
C ARG A 206 -12.59 16.09 -10.98
N LYS A 207 -12.91 14.82 -11.22
CA LYS A 207 -12.98 13.82 -10.16
C LYS A 207 -11.61 13.18 -9.98
N PHE A 208 -11.05 13.34 -8.79
CA PHE A 208 -9.70 12.88 -8.48
C PHE A 208 -9.71 12.01 -7.23
N VAL A 209 -9.36 10.73 -7.38
CA VAL A 209 -9.36 9.75 -6.29
C VAL A 209 -7.95 9.18 -6.14
N THR A 210 -7.39 9.27 -4.96
CA THR A 210 -6.06 8.73 -4.66
C THR A 210 -6.09 7.82 -3.45
N GLY A 211 -5.23 6.81 -3.46
CA GLY A 211 -5.14 5.89 -2.34
C GLY A 211 -3.78 5.21 -2.23
N ALA A 212 -3.47 4.80 -1.01
CA ALA A 212 -2.28 4.04 -0.68
C ALA A 212 -2.66 2.84 0.20
N ASN A 213 -2.20 1.65 -0.16
CA ASN A 213 -2.53 0.40 0.52
C ASN A 213 -4.03 0.26 0.81
N TRP A 214 -4.84 0.49 -0.23
CA TRP A 214 -6.32 0.36 -0.27
C TRP A 214 -7.09 1.31 0.66
N SER A 215 -6.39 2.27 1.25
CA SER A 215 -6.98 3.38 1.98
C SER A 215 -7.08 4.59 1.07
N ALA A 216 -8.28 5.14 0.97
CA ALA A 216 -8.48 6.42 0.31
C ALA A 216 -7.90 7.54 1.16
N GLY A 217 -7.22 8.49 0.54
CA GLY A 217 -6.69 9.67 1.21
C GLY A 217 -7.77 10.76 1.36
N ILE A 218 -7.80 11.43 2.51
CA ILE A 218 -8.58 12.68 2.69
C ILE A 218 -8.01 13.78 1.79
N SER A 219 -6.70 13.74 1.55
CA SER A 219 -5.98 14.59 0.63
C SER A 219 -5.09 13.72 -0.28
N ASN A 220 -4.69 14.28 -1.41
CA ASN A 220 -3.76 13.60 -2.32
C ASN A 220 -2.41 13.34 -1.61
N PRO A 221 -2.01 12.06 -1.40
CA PRO A 221 -0.74 11.74 -0.75
C PRO A 221 0.48 11.85 -1.68
N PHE A 222 0.27 12.01 -2.98
CA PHE A 222 1.32 12.10 -4.00
C PHE A 222 1.68 13.57 -4.28
N ARG A 223 2.14 14.28 -3.23
CA ARG A 223 2.41 15.72 -3.27
C ARG A 223 3.76 16.07 -3.88
N ALA A 224 4.73 15.17 -3.78
CA ALA A 224 6.05 15.35 -4.37
C ALA A 224 6.57 14.02 -4.92
N PHE A 225 7.21 14.07 -6.08
CA PHE A 225 7.90 12.95 -6.69
C PHE A 225 9.40 13.21 -6.63
N GLY A 226 10.11 12.42 -5.81
CA GLY A 226 11.55 12.54 -5.66
C GLY A 226 12.02 13.95 -5.25
N SER A 227 13.18 14.34 -5.74
CA SER A 227 13.86 15.61 -5.44
C SER A 227 13.31 16.81 -6.22
N THR A 228 12.46 16.57 -7.24
CA THR A 228 11.98 17.65 -8.12
C THR A 228 10.96 18.58 -7.45
N GLY A 229 10.37 18.16 -6.32
CA GLY A 229 9.29 18.90 -5.67
C GLY A 229 7.97 18.91 -6.45
N GLU A 230 7.95 18.32 -7.64
CA GLU A 230 6.73 18.16 -8.44
C GLU A 230 5.91 17.00 -7.90
N GLY A 231 4.61 17.17 -7.87
CA GLY A 231 3.67 16.15 -7.43
C GLY A 231 2.66 15.81 -8.51
N LEU A 232 1.71 14.94 -8.14
CA LEU A 232 0.67 14.50 -9.08
C LEU A 232 -0.18 15.68 -9.59
N GLU A 233 -0.47 16.67 -8.77
CA GLU A 233 -1.26 17.84 -9.17
C GLU A 233 -0.53 18.67 -10.25
N SER A 234 0.75 18.94 -10.08
CA SER A 234 1.54 19.68 -11.08
C SER A 234 1.70 18.89 -12.37
N THR A 235 1.87 17.57 -12.27
CA THR A 235 1.92 16.67 -13.42
C THR A 235 0.61 16.68 -14.21
N LEU A 236 -0.53 16.61 -13.53
CA LEU A 236 -1.84 16.69 -14.18
C LEU A 236 -2.09 18.05 -14.81
N ALA A 237 -1.65 19.14 -14.16
CA ALA A 237 -1.77 20.49 -14.72
C ALA A 237 -0.97 20.67 -16.03
N LYS A 238 0.24 20.10 -16.12
CA LYS A 238 1.05 20.09 -17.35
C LYS A 238 0.35 19.46 -18.56
N VAL A 239 -0.48 18.45 -18.32
CA VAL A 239 -1.28 17.79 -19.37
C VAL A 239 -2.71 18.34 -19.48
N ARG A 240 -2.96 19.54 -18.94
CA ARG A 240 -4.25 20.24 -18.96
C ARG A 240 -5.39 19.50 -18.24
N ALA A 241 -5.05 18.57 -17.34
CA ALA A 241 -5.99 17.88 -16.46
C ALA A 241 -6.08 18.58 -15.09
N ASN A 242 -6.26 19.90 -15.09
CA ASN A 242 -6.39 20.73 -13.89
C ASN A 242 -7.73 20.51 -13.18
N ALA A 243 -7.97 21.21 -12.07
CA ALA A 243 -9.17 21.02 -11.24
C ALA A 243 -10.49 21.28 -11.96
N THR A 244 -10.49 22.08 -13.03
CA THR A 244 -11.68 22.44 -13.83
C THR A 244 -11.87 21.54 -15.05
N ALA A 245 -10.91 20.66 -15.34
CA ALA A 245 -11.04 19.76 -16.49
C ALA A 245 -12.11 18.68 -16.25
N PRO A 246 -12.91 18.31 -17.27
CA PRO A 246 -13.96 17.31 -17.15
C PRO A 246 -13.37 15.89 -17.21
N VAL A 247 -12.41 15.58 -16.32
CA VAL A 247 -11.70 14.29 -16.29
C VAL A 247 -11.95 13.55 -14.98
N ILE A 248 -11.88 12.23 -15.07
CA ILE A 248 -11.87 11.31 -13.94
C ILE A 248 -10.49 10.68 -13.88
N CYS A 249 -9.80 10.85 -12.75
CA CYS A 249 -8.50 10.24 -12.50
C CYS A 249 -8.55 9.46 -11.18
N ALA A 250 -8.01 8.24 -11.18
CA ALA A 250 -7.77 7.49 -9.96
C ALA A 250 -6.35 6.95 -9.96
N LEU A 251 -5.62 7.16 -8.85
CA LEU A 251 -4.26 6.65 -8.65
C LEU A 251 -4.19 5.87 -7.35
N HIS A 252 -3.71 4.65 -7.43
CA HIS A 252 -3.49 3.77 -6.30
C HIS A 252 -2.06 3.24 -6.27
N LEU A 253 -1.43 3.30 -5.09
CA LEU A 253 -0.15 2.67 -4.80
C LEU A 253 -0.34 1.58 -3.74
N ALA A 254 -0.01 0.34 -4.05
CA ALA A 254 0.17 -0.72 -3.07
C ALA A 254 1.66 -1.01 -2.91
N SER A 255 2.14 -1.05 -1.66
CA SER A 255 3.51 -1.44 -1.35
C SER A 255 3.59 -2.07 0.02
N ALA A 256 4.52 -3.03 0.19
CA ALA A 256 4.79 -3.64 1.48
C ALA A 256 5.36 -2.63 2.50
N TYR A 257 5.97 -1.56 2.02
CA TYR A 257 6.51 -0.50 2.86
C TYR A 257 6.31 0.86 2.21
N ILE A 258 5.52 1.73 2.85
CA ILE A 258 5.29 3.10 2.43
C ILE A 258 5.81 4.02 3.55
N GLN A 259 6.69 4.94 3.18
CA GLN A 259 7.13 6.01 4.07
C GLN A 259 6.23 7.23 3.89
N TYR A 260 5.82 7.83 5.01
CA TYR A 260 5.05 9.05 5.03
C TYR A 260 5.86 10.18 5.64
N ALA A 261 5.69 11.38 5.12
CA ALA A 261 6.36 12.58 5.63
C ALA A 261 5.86 13.01 7.02
N ASP A 262 4.65 12.60 7.36
CA ASP A 262 3.97 12.96 8.60
C ASP A 262 3.12 11.82 9.17
N ARG A 263 2.77 11.95 10.47
CA ARG A 263 1.93 10.97 11.16
C ARG A 263 0.50 10.90 10.62
N GLY A 264 0.02 11.98 10.01
CA GLY A 264 -1.31 12.06 9.38
C GLY A 264 -1.39 11.33 8.04
N LYS A 265 -0.27 10.78 7.56
CA LYS A 265 -0.15 10.08 6.26
C LYS A 265 -0.61 10.95 5.08
N SER A 266 -0.39 12.25 5.18
CA SER A 266 -0.85 13.23 4.20
C SER A 266 0.03 13.31 2.96
N SER A 267 1.29 12.83 3.04
CA SER A 267 2.23 12.81 1.92
C SER A 267 3.12 11.58 1.98
N ILE A 268 3.28 10.90 0.86
CA ILE A 268 4.18 9.76 0.68
C ILE A 268 5.55 10.29 0.28
N ILE A 269 6.61 9.74 0.88
CA ILE A 269 7.99 9.98 0.45
C ILE A 269 8.29 8.98 -0.66
N LEU A 270 8.48 9.47 -1.87
CA LEU A 270 8.95 8.70 -3.02
C LEU A 270 10.43 9.04 -3.22
N THR A 271 11.32 8.08 -3.01
CA THR A 271 12.75 8.23 -3.26
C THR A 271 13.09 7.94 -4.71
N ASP A 272 14.02 8.70 -5.29
CA ASP A 272 14.42 8.62 -6.71
C ASP A 272 15.20 7.35 -7.10
N ASN A 273 15.30 6.35 -6.22
CA ASN A 273 16.08 5.14 -6.44
C ASN A 273 15.36 4.08 -7.33
N ALA A 274 14.44 4.48 -8.17
CA ALA A 274 13.96 3.59 -9.22
C ALA A 274 14.90 3.70 -10.42
N GLU A 275 15.78 2.72 -10.59
CA GLU A 275 16.43 2.49 -11.89
C GLU A 275 15.32 2.40 -12.95
N GLN A 276 15.40 3.24 -13.97
CA GLN A 276 14.51 3.16 -15.11
C GLN A 276 14.70 1.76 -15.71
N PRO A 277 13.63 1.01 -15.99
CA PRO A 277 13.78 -0.19 -16.79
C PRO A 277 14.33 0.25 -18.14
N ASN A 278 15.51 -0.26 -18.48
CA ASN A 278 16.00 -0.18 -19.85
C ASN A 278 14.93 -0.81 -20.75
N ASP A 279 14.48 -0.03 -21.74
CA ASP A 279 13.58 -0.44 -22.81
C ASP A 279 14.13 -1.64 -23.60
#